data_3dfe9d5aa865bfaf1356d8092ba51251
#
_entry.id   3dfe9d5aa865bfaf1356d8092ba51251
#
_cell.length_a   1.000
_cell.length_b   1.000
_cell.length_c   1.000
_cell.angle_alpha   90.00
_cell.angle_beta   90.00
_cell.angle_gamma   90.00
#
_symmetry.space_group_name_H-M   'P 1'
#
loop_
_entity.id
_entity.type
_entity.pdbx_description
1 polymer ?
#
loop_
_entity_poly.entity_id
_entity_poly.type
_entity_poly.pdbx_seq_one_letter_code
_entity_poly.pdbx_strand_id
1 'polypeptide(L)'
;IGKSELAVEKFREAAESGYERAQLILGQLYDSQGEIEEAENWYRSAFNNGVDYAAFNLGNMYYNNEIYDTSLYWYEKAAEKGILAAKNNIGVIYYILEDYEMSEKILKETAEAGFAKSYFNLGLLNIELDNKELAEEMYEKGANLNDEDAIYNLAVIEMDRSNFTRSMDLYKKLLKKKHLKAAMNLGVLSELSENFVDAEKAYSVAADEGDPNAQYRMGFILDRKDKSSDAIHYYELAVAQNHTMAKYRLANLYNRNNDTDNARIYYKMAADDGVKEAKNNLAGILFEDKNYKEAGLYYKQAIAQGCYNSAENMGDLCRTLKEYDIAINYYKMIPDNINCQIKLANIYEKLNDLDNMIDWYKKAADHGDIESCFKLASIYEKTGNEKKAIRYYQIASDHGHQIAKLYAGRLYFMQTNYEEAKAYLEEPAKLNNIYALNTLAIMYDNFFKDPKKAIEYYEKAIMLNCTEAMYNLAQLMFRSFEYDKAEKYLKMGAENGNKRCEYFLAAFYYRKSIDMFKSLANLNYENTNELLNDVRHMDFIDDHLLMTDFSIYPLEYEVIKEDVEPLYIIDIDEDITSLLSQGDVRMAVDQGHVENIDV
;
A
#
# COMPACT_ATOMS: atom_id res chain seq x y z
N ILE A 1 55.70 -5.61 11.16
CA ILE A 1 56.33 -4.34 11.56
C ILE A 1 57.85 -4.45 11.27
N GLY A 2 58.63 -5.39 11.84
CA GLY A 2 60.10 -5.41 11.70
C GLY A 2 60.65 -5.62 10.26
N LYS A 3 59.86 -6.16 9.29
CA LYS A 3 60.31 -6.26 7.91
C LYS A 3 60.19 -4.99 7.11
N SER A 4 59.23 -4.11 7.44
CA SER A 4 59.09 -2.82 6.79
C SER A 4 60.17 -1.83 7.25
N GLU A 5 60.49 -1.81 8.52
CA GLU A 5 61.58 -1.00 9.05
C GLU A 5 62.93 -1.36 8.45
N LEU A 6 63.22 -2.67 8.36
CA LEU A 6 64.46 -3.17 7.71
C LEU A 6 64.50 -2.79 6.21
N ALA A 7 63.37 -2.80 5.53
CA ALA A 7 63.29 -2.39 4.13
C ALA A 7 63.63 -0.91 3.93
N VAL A 8 63.13 -0.04 4.82
CA VAL A 8 63.43 1.40 4.81
C VAL A 8 64.90 1.64 5.06
N GLU A 9 65.51 0.92 6.04
CA GLU A 9 66.95 1.00 6.34
C GLU A 9 67.77 0.63 5.10
N LYS A 10 67.43 -0.46 4.43
CA LYS A 10 68.14 -0.86 3.22
C LYS A 10 67.94 0.07 2.01
N PHE A 11 66.76 0.69 1.89
CA PHE A 11 66.58 1.78 0.91
C PHE A 11 67.42 3.00 1.25
N ARG A 12 67.59 3.35 2.54
CA ARG A 12 68.43 4.46 2.98
C ARG A 12 69.91 4.18 2.63
N GLU A 13 70.45 3.01 2.98
CA GLU A 13 71.81 2.62 2.61
C GLU A 13 72.07 2.72 1.12
N ALA A 14 71.13 2.22 0.29
CA ALA A 14 71.22 2.29 -1.15
C ALA A 14 71.13 3.71 -1.69
N ALA A 15 70.26 4.53 -1.16
CA ALA A 15 70.08 5.92 -1.57
C ALA A 15 71.28 6.80 -1.21
N GLU A 16 71.90 6.59 0.00
CA GLU A 16 73.15 7.21 0.44
C GLU A 16 74.33 6.79 -0.48
N SER A 17 74.27 5.57 -0.98
CA SER A 17 75.27 5.10 -1.97
C SER A 17 75.06 5.66 -3.38
N GLY A 18 74.09 6.51 -3.56
CA GLY A 18 73.80 7.19 -4.84
C GLY A 18 72.84 6.44 -5.76
N TYR A 19 72.16 5.34 -5.31
CA TYR A 19 71.23 4.64 -6.12
C TYR A 19 69.92 5.44 -6.33
N GLU A 20 69.76 5.99 -7.50
CA GLU A 20 68.72 6.99 -7.82
C GLU A 20 67.31 6.51 -7.60
N ARG A 21 67.00 5.23 -7.85
CA ARG A 21 65.69 4.65 -7.57
C ARG A 21 65.36 4.54 -6.08
N ALA A 22 66.39 4.25 -5.26
CA ALA A 22 66.21 4.20 -3.80
C ALA A 22 65.94 5.58 -3.26
N GLN A 23 66.62 6.63 -3.82
CA GLN A 23 66.37 8.03 -3.49
C GLN A 23 64.91 8.43 -3.80
N LEU A 24 64.38 8.03 -5.01
CA LEU A 24 62.99 8.27 -5.35
C LEU A 24 62.03 7.61 -4.37
N ILE A 25 62.26 6.36 -3.99
CA ILE A 25 61.41 5.61 -3.06
C ILE A 25 61.44 6.23 -1.69
N LEU A 26 62.59 6.67 -1.19
CA LEU A 26 62.68 7.39 0.08
C LEU A 26 61.94 8.72 0.05
N GLY A 27 62.07 9.47 -1.04
CA GLY A 27 61.27 10.69 -1.25
C GLY A 27 59.77 10.42 -1.14
N GLN A 28 59.27 9.38 -1.83
CA GLN A 28 57.85 8.97 -1.76
C GLN A 28 57.43 8.54 -0.35
N LEU A 29 58.31 7.85 0.36
CA LEU A 29 58.04 7.40 1.75
C LEU A 29 57.89 8.59 2.69
N TYR A 30 58.85 9.51 2.69
CA TYR A 30 58.81 10.69 3.53
C TYR A 30 57.65 11.65 3.17
N ASP A 31 57.35 11.79 1.87
CA ASP A 31 56.18 12.53 1.40
C ASP A 31 54.87 11.94 1.96
N SER A 32 54.72 10.59 1.91
CA SER A 32 53.58 9.89 2.49
C SER A 32 53.44 10.02 4.00
N GLN A 33 54.55 10.34 4.71
CA GLN A 33 54.60 10.62 6.16
C GLN A 33 54.38 12.08 6.48
N GLY A 34 54.31 12.95 5.47
CA GLY A 34 54.21 14.42 5.65
C GLY A 34 55.54 15.10 6.03
N GLU A 35 56.67 14.38 5.91
CA GLU A 35 58.00 14.93 6.21
C GLU A 35 58.57 15.59 4.95
N ILE A 36 58.11 16.83 4.69
CA ILE A 36 58.33 17.57 3.45
C ILE A 36 59.81 17.84 3.18
N GLU A 37 60.57 18.24 4.23
CA GLU A 37 61.99 18.58 4.07
C GLU A 37 62.85 17.38 3.66
N GLU A 38 62.61 16.23 4.28
CA GLU A 38 63.26 14.96 3.96
C GLU A 38 62.86 14.46 2.59
N ALA A 39 61.56 14.52 2.25
CA ALA A 39 61.07 14.16 0.95
C ALA A 39 61.67 15.01 -0.17
N GLU A 40 61.74 16.34 0.01
CA GLU A 40 62.38 17.25 -0.91
C GLU A 40 63.84 16.91 -1.16
N ASN A 41 64.60 16.68 -0.12
CA ASN A 41 66.02 16.35 -0.22
C ASN A 41 66.25 15.08 -1.05
N TRP A 42 65.48 14.04 -0.77
CA TRP A 42 65.60 12.78 -1.52
C TRP A 42 65.10 12.89 -2.97
N TYR A 43 64.02 13.60 -3.23
CA TYR A 43 63.53 13.83 -4.58
C TYR A 43 64.52 14.68 -5.42
N ARG A 44 65.11 15.75 -4.82
CA ARG A 44 66.16 16.57 -5.47
C ARG A 44 67.38 15.70 -5.79
N SER A 45 67.79 14.83 -4.87
CA SER A 45 68.90 13.92 -5.11
C SER A 45 68.62 12.96 -6.26
N ALA A 46 67.43 12.36 -6.28
CA ALA A 46 66.98 11.49 -7.36
C ALA A 46 66.93 12.22 -8.72
N PHE A 47 66.42 13.45 -8.74
CA PHE A 47 66.37 14.27 -9.97
C PHE A 47 67.76 14.61 -10.52
N ASN A 48 68.67 15.01 -9.60
CA ASN A 48 70.06 15.32 -9.94
C ASN A 48 70.82 14.08 -10.46
N ASN A 49 70.43 12.88 -10.05
CA ASN A 49 70.97 11.61 -10.50
C ASN A 49 70.22 11.03 -11.74
N GLY A 50 69.39 11.87 -12.38
CA GLY A 50 68.78 11.57 -13.66
C GLY A 50 67.41 10.91 -13.61
N VAL A 51 66.72 10.88 -12.47
CA VAL A 51 65.36 10.41 -12.39
C VAL A 51 64.41 11.58 -12.65
N ASP A 52 64.08 11.82 -13.91
CA ASP A 52 63.21 12.94 -14.36
C ASP A 52 61.85 12.97 -13.62
N TYR A 53 61.32 11.77 -13.25
CA TYR A 53 60.05 11.61 -12.56
C TYR A 53 60.08 12.16 -11.11
N ALA A 54 61.27 12.36 -10.53
CA ALA A 54 61.42 12.97 -9.22
C ALA A 54 61.01 14.47 -9.23
N ALA A 55 61.23 15.18 -10.34
CA ALA A 55 60.69 16.52 -10.52
C ALA A 55 59.16 16.57 -10.55
N PHE A 56 58.51 15.57 -11.16
CA PHE A 56 57.06 15.44 -11.12
C PHE A 56 56.54 15.21 -9.72
N ASN A 57 57.18 14.33 -8.96
CA ASN A 57 56.81 14.07 -7.54
C ASN A 57 57.04 15.31 -6.65
N LEU A 58 58.12 16.05 -6.85
CA LEU A 58 58.31 17.35 -6.19
C LEU A 58 57.18 18.33 -6.50
N GLY A 59 56.79 18.41 -7.76
CA GLY A 59 55.65 19.20 -8.19
C GLY A 59 54.35 18.79 -7.48
N ASN A 60 54.07 17.47 -7.38
CA ASN A 60 52.91 16.94 -6.68
C ASN A 60 52.98 17.26 -5.18
N MET A 61 54.14 17.06 -4.53
CA MET A 61 54.33 17.31 -3.10
C MET A 61 54.03 18.80 -2.77
N TYR A 62 54.57 19.74 -3.55
CA TYR A 62 54.31 21.14 -3.35
C TYR A 62 52.87 21.54 -3.72
N TYR A 63 52.28 20.94 -4.73
CA TYR A 63 50.87 21.10 -5.10
C TYR A 63 49.93 20.68 -3.94
N ASN A 64 50.18 19.53 -3.32
CA ASN A 64 49.38 19.03 -2.20
C ASN A 64 49.51 19.90 -0.95
N ASN A 65 50.61 20.66 -0.85
CA ASN A 65 50.83 21.63 0.22
C ASN A 65 50.46 23.08 -0.17
N GLU A 66 49.76 23.26 -1.30
CA GLU A 66 49.28 24.55 -1.81
C GLU A 66 50.37 25.58 -2.11
N ILE A 67 51.64 25.12 -2.28
CA ILE A 67 52.78 25.97 -2.62
C ILE A 67 52.93 26.01 -4.14
N TYR A 68 52.02 26.71 -4.83
CA TYR A 68 51.85 26.64 -6.26
C TYR A 68 53.04 27.17 -7.07
N ASP A 69 53.70 28.23 -6.62
CA ASP A 69 54.89 28.78 -7.32
C ASP A 69 56.03 27.75 -7.43
N THR A 70 56.28 27.05 -6.33
CA THR A 70 57.35 26.03 -6.28
C THR A 70 56.90 24.77 -7.05
N SER A 71 55.60 24.44 -6.96
CA SER A 71 55.00 23.32 -7.70
C SER A 71 55.15 23.56 -9.22
N LEU A 72 54.81 24.78 -9.70
CA LEU A 72 55.00 25.17 -11.11
C LEU A 72 56.44 24.99 -11.57
N TYR A 73 57.40 25.48 -10.79
CA TYR A 73 58.83 25.33 -11.13
C TYR A 73 59.20 23.86 -11.36
N TRP A 74 58.80 22.98 -10.45
CA TRP A 74 59.13 21.54 -10.58
C TRP A 74 58.35 20.83 -11.68
N TYR A 75 57.10 21.17 -11.88
CA TYR A 75 56.34 20.64 -13.04
C TYR A 75 56.88 21.13 -14.38
N GLU A 76 57.39 22.39 -14.48
CA GLU A 76 58.08 22.85 -15.66
C GLU A 76 59.31 22.01 -15.95
N LYS A 77 60.14 21.71 -14.93
CA LYS A 77 61.31 20.82 -15.06
C LYS A 77 60.92 19.41 -15.52
N ALA A 78 59.84 18.90 -15.04
CA ALA A 78 59.30 17.57 -15.47
C ALA A 78 58.73 17.65 -16.89
N ALA A 79 58.04 18.73 -17.25
CA ALA A 79 57.48 18.96 -18.59
C ALA A 79 58.58 19.14 -19.67
N GLU A 80 59.70 19.83 -19.34
CA GLU A 80 60.89 19.92 -20.21
C GLU A 80 61.46 18.54 -20.56
N LYS A 81 61.23 17.54 -19.70
CA LYS A 81 61.61 16.12 -19.92
C LYS A 81 60.52 15.28 -20.63
N GLY A 82 59.47 15.93 -21.09
CA GLY A 82 58.39 15.28 -21.86
C GLY A 82 57.32 14.60 -21.01
N ILE A 83 57.26 14.88 -19.70
CA ILE A 83 56.23 14.31 -18.83
C ILE A 83 54.93 15.11 -19.02
N LEU A 84 54.02 14.61 -19.88
CA LEU A 84 52.76 15.28 -20.21
C LEU A 84 51.85 15.49 -18.99
N ALA A 85 51.92 14.58 -18.01
CA ALA A 85 51.17 14.71 -16.76
C ALA A 85 51.59 15.99 -15.98
N ALA A 86 52.90 16.32 -15.99
CA ALA A 86 53.38 17.57 -15.38
C ALA A 86 52.84 18.80 -16.11
N LYS A 87 52.87 18.77 -17.44
CA LYS A 87 52.32 19.85 -18.24
C LYS A 87 50.81 20.03 -18.02
N ASN A 88 50.06 18.94 -17.92
CA ASN A 88 48.64 18.97 -17.53
C ASN A 88 48.46 19.63 -16.16
N ASN A 89 49.27 19.27 -15.16
CA ASN A 89 49.15 19.81 -13.80
C ASN A 89 49.50 21.29 -13.72
N ILE A 90 50.42 21.78 -14.59
CA ILE A 90 50.62 23.23 -14.76
C ILE A 90 49.34 23.91 -15.19
N GLY A 91 48.61 23.34 -16.19
CA GLY A 91 47.32 23.86 -16.61
C GLY A 91 46.26 23.84 -15.50
N VAL A 92 46.27 22.82 -14.65
CA VAL A 92 45.38 22.74 -13.49
C VAL A 92 45.74 23.80 -12.44
N ILE A 93 47.02 24.08 -12.18
CA ILE A 93 47.43 25.16 -11.27
C ILE A 93 46.94 26.51 -11.77
N TYR A 94 47.11 26.81 -13.05
CA TYR A 94 46.59 28.07 -13.64
C TYR A 94 45.07 28.16 -13.54
N TYR A 95 44.34 27.05 -13.67
CA TYR A 95 42.90 27.01 -13.40
C TYR A 95 42.59 27.40 -11.94
N ILE A 96 43.32 26.85 -10.96
CA ILE A 96 43.13 27.15 -9.53
C ILE A 96 43.48 28.63 -9.23
N LEU A 97 44.46 29.18 -9.93
CA LEU A 97 44.84 30.59 -9.79
C LEU A 97 43.94 31.54 -10.61
N GLU A 98 42.87 31.04 -11.20
CA GLU A 98 41.89 31.76 -12.01
C GLU A 98 42.50 32.40 -13.30
N ASP A 99 43.71 32.00 -13.68
CA ASP A 99 44.27 32.36 -15.00
C ASP A 99 43.79 31.37 -16.07
N TYR A 100 42.53 31.54 -16.42
CA TYR A 100 41.84 30.64 -17.34
C TYR A 100 42.43 30.64 -18.75
N GLU A 101 43.03 31.77 -19.19
CA GLU A 101 43.64 31.88 -20.50
C GLU A 101 44.91 31.00 -20.58
N MET A 102 45.77 31.09 -19.60
CA MET A 102 46.96 30.23 -19.52
C MET A 102 46.61 28.78 -19.31
N SER A 103 45.62 28.49 -18.43
CA SER A 103 45.10 27.15 -18.24
C SER A 103 44.64 26.53 -19.55
N GLU A 104 43.76 27.21 -20.27
CA GLU A 104 43.20 26.71 -21.54
C GLU A 104 44.30 26.40 -22.55
N LYS A 105 45.25 27.33 -22.73
CA LYS A 105 46.38 27.19 -23.66
C LYS A 105 47.18 25.91 -23.35
N ILE A 106 47.60 25.74 -22.10
CA ILE A 106 48.48 24.64 -21.71
C ILE A 106 47.74 23.30 -21.77
N LEU A 107 46.48 23.29 -21.32
CA LEU A 107 45.64 22.06 -21.39
C LEU A 107 45.37 21.68 -22.86
N LYS A 108 45.12 22.63 -23.78
CA LYS A 108 44.96 22.35 -25.22
C LYS A 108 46.22 21.72 -25.81
N GLU A 109 47.37 22.33 -25.57
CA GLU A 109 48.66 21.80 -26.05
C GLU A 109 48.93 20.38 -25.53
N THR A 110 48.56 20.11 -24.26
CA THR A 110 48.77 18.79 -23.64
C THR A 110 47.77 17.75 -24.15
N ALA A 111 46.54 18.18 -24.40
CA ALA A 111 45.49 17.32 -24.96
C ALA A 111 45.83 16.93 -26.42
N GLU A 112 46.30 17.87 -27.22
CA GLU A 112 46.76 17.64 -28.60
C GLU A 112 47.98 16.72 -28.65
N ALA A 113 48.83 16.74 -27.61
CA ALA A 113 49.92 15.78 -27.45
C ALA A 113 49.45 14.38 -27.05
N GLY A 114 48.14 14.13 -26.88
CA GLY A 114 47.52 12.83 -26.61
C GLY A 114 47.29 12.49 -25.12
N PHE A 115 47.43 13.49 -24.23
CA PHE A 115 47.13 13.22 -22.80
C PHE A 115 45.64 13.39 -22.54
N ALA A 116 44.94 12.26 -22.44
CA ALA A 116 43.48 12.19 -22.35
C ALA A 116 42.88 13.01 -21.18
N LYS A 117 43.55 13.05 -20.01
CA LYS A 117 43.11 13.77 -18.83
C LYS A 117 43.01 15.30 -19.07
N SER A 118 43.80 15.86 -19.97
CA SER A 118 43.71 17.28 -20.31
C SER A 118 42.41 17.64 -21.01
N TYR A 119 41.80 16.74 -21.76
CA TYR A 119 40.47 16.96 -22.30
C TYR A 119 39.38 17.01 -21.19
N PHE A 120 39.50 16.17 -20.15
CA PHE A 120 38.66 16.27 -18.99
C PHE A 120 38.79 17.63 -18.28
N ASN A 121 40.04 18.08 -18.03
CA ASN A 121 40.30 19.37 -17.40
C ASN A 121 39.83 20.55 -18.25
N LEU A 122 39.96 20.46 -19.58
CA LEU A 122 39.36 21.45 -20.51
C LEU A 122 37.83 21.46 -20.42
N GLY A 123 37.22 20.31 -20.25
CA GLY A 123 35.78 20.19 -20.00
C GLY A 123 35.36 20.92 -18.72
N LEU A 124 36.07 20.69 -17.61
CA LEU A 124 35.84 21.41 -16.36
C LEU A 124 36.01 22.92 -16.50
N LEU A 125 37.08 23.36 -17.14
CA LEU A 125 37.35 24.79 -17.43
C LEU A 125 36.19 25.42 -18.22
N ASN A 126 35.68 24.73 -19.24
CA ASN A 126 34.56 25.23 -20.03
C ASN A 126 33.22 25.23 -19.27
N ILE A 127 33.01 24.32 -18.31
CA ILE A 127 31.86 24.39 -17.40
C ILE A 127 31.95 25.67 -16.55
N GLU A 128 33.13 25.97 -15.98
CA GLU A 128 33.35 27.18 -15.18
C GLU A 128 33.11 28.46 -15.97
N LEU A 129 33.47 28.46 -17.26
CA LEU A 129 33.23 29.56 -18.19
C LEU A 129 31.82 29.61 -18.79
N ASP A 130 30.90 28.76 -18.32
CA ASP A 130 29.52 28.57 -18.81
C ASP A 130 29.42 28.19 -20.30
N ASN A 131 30.47 27.59 -20.86
CA ASN A 131 30.55 27.11 -22.24
C ASN A 131 30.20 25.62 -22.34
N LYS A 132 28.94 25.27 -22.08
CA LYS A 132 28.48 23.87 -21.94
C LYS A 132 28.70 23.02 -23.19
N GLU A 133 28.48 23.58 -24.38
CA GLU A 133 28.68 22.87 -25.65
C GLU A 133 30.14 22.49 -25.86
N LEU A 134 31.05 23.40 -25.52
CA LEU A 134 32.48 23.16 -25.66
C LEU A 134 33.00 22.18 -24.60
N ALA A 135 32.44 22.25 -23.39
CA ALA A 135 32.73 21.27 -22.32
C ALA A 135 32.38 19.85 -22.76
N GLU A 136 31.19 19.66 -23.33
CA GLU A 136 30.74 18.38 -23.86
C GLU A 136 31.67 17.86 -24.97
N GLU A 137 32.06 18.74 -25.94
CA GLU A 137 33.01 18.37 -26.98
C GLU A 137 34.35 17.89 -26.40
N MET A 138 34.83 18.55 -25.34
CA MET A 138 36.06 18.15 -24.67
C MET A 138 35.90 16.83 -23.94
N TYR A 139 34.80 16.63 -23.20
CA TYR A 139 34.53 15.34 -22.57
C TYR A 139 34.37 14.22 -23.61
N GLU A 140 33.77 14.48 -24.77
CA GLU A 140 33.67 13.47 -25.83
C GLU A 140 35.04 13.07 -26.38
N LYS A 141 35.94 14.02 -26.59
CA LYS A 141 37.34 13.76 -27.01
C LYS A 141 38.07 12.95 -25.93
N GLY A 142 37.94 13.31 -24.65
CA GLY A 142 38.55 12.57 -23.55
C GLY A 142 37.98 11.15 -23.45
N ALA A 143 36.67 11.00 -23.60
CA ALA A 143 35.98 9.68 -23.57
C ALA A 143 36.44 8.77 -24.72
N ASN A 144 36.69 9.33 -25.90
CA ASN A 144 37.24 8.58 -27.04
C ASN A 144 38.68 8.10 -26.80
N LEU A 145 39.43 8.77 -25.94
CA LEU A 145 40.74 8.35 -25.45
C LEU A 145 40.67 7.47 -24.17
N ASN A 146 39.46 7.05 -23.77
CA ASN A 146 39.16 6.20 -22.59
C ASN A 146 39.52 6.85 -21.25
N ASP A 147 39.50 8.17 -21.12
CA ASP A 147 39.58 8.86 -19.84
C ASP A 147 38.28 8.60 -19.04
N GLU A 148 38.42 8.07 -17.81
CA GLU A 148 37.28 7.62 -17.00
C GLU A 148 36.43 8.77 -16.52
N ASP A 149 37.06 9.88 -16.12
CA ASP A 149 36.36 11.06 -15.63
C ASP A 149 35.62 11.80 -16.76
N ALA A 150 36.22 11.84 -17.96
CA ALA A 150 35.55 12.37 -19.13
C ALA A 150 34.33 11.52 -19.53
N ILE A 151 34.47 10.19 -19.55
CA ILE A 151 33.34 9.28 -19.80
C ILE A 151 32.22 9.48 -18.75
N TYR A 152 32.57 9.61 -17.48
CA TYR A 152 31.60 9.81 -16.40
C TYR A 152 30.85 11.14 -16.57
N ASN A 153 31.54 12.24 -16.78
CA ASN A 153 30.90 13.55 -16.92
C ASN A 153 30.07 13.65 -18.20
N LEU A 154 30.53 13.05 -19.30
CA LEU A 154 29.71 12.93 -20.51
C LEU A 154 28.43 12.14 -20.25
N ALA A 155 28.52 11.06 -19.49
CA ALA A 155 27.34 10.25 -19.14
C ALA A 155 26.33 11.04 -18.27
N VAL A 156 26.83 11.91 -17.37
CA VAL A 156 25.99 12.81 -16.56
C VAL A 156 25.28 13.83 -17.47
N ILE A 157 26.00 14.47 -18.40
CA ILE A 157 25.41 15.42 -19.36
C ILE A 157 24.30 14.76 -20.19
N GLU A 158 24.55 13.55 -20.68
CA GLU A 158 23.56 12.78 -21.46
C GLU A 158 22.33 12.41 -20.62
N MET A 159 22.53 12.13 -19.33
CA MET A 159 21.44 11.86 -18.37
C MET A 159 20.57 13.12 -18.17
N ASP A 160 21.18 14.29 -17.96
CA ASP A 160 20.48 15.56 -17.78
C ASP A 160 19.65 15.95 -19.01
N ARG A 161 20.11 15.57 -20.19
CA ARG A 161 19.38 15.73 -21.47
C ARG A 161 18.32 14.63 -21.70
N SER A 162 18.12 13.74 -20.73
CA SER A 162 17.21 12.60 -20.85
C SER A 162 17.60 11.59 -21.95
N ASN A 163 18.86 11.62 -22.41
CA ASN A 163 19.39 10.62 -23.34
C ASN A 163 19.90 9.40 -22.59
N PHE A 164 18.97 8.73 -21.91
CA PHE A 164 19.27 7.62 -20.99
C PHE A 164 20.02 6.47 -21.68
N THR A 165 19.71 6.16 -22.93
CA THR A 165 20.37 5.07 -23.66
C THR A 165 21.87 5.31 -23.78
N ARG A 166 22.28 6.49 -24.23
CA ARG A 166 23.68 6.85 -24.38
C ARG A 166 24.40 6.95 -23.03
N SER A 167 23.75 7.56 -22.05
CA SER A 167 24.25 7.62 -20.67
C SER A 167 24.53 6.22 -20.11
N MET A 168 23.58 5.29 -20.23
CA MET A 168 23.76 3.90 -19.78
C MET A 168 24.90 3.20 -20.50
N ASP A 169 25.10 3.41 -21.80
CA ASP A 169 26.20 2.82 -22.57
C ASP A 169 27.56 3.34 -22.08
N LEU A 170 27.66 4.61 -21.74
CA LEU A 170 28.86 5.20 -21.16
C LEU A 170 29.14 4.65 -19.76
N TYR A 171 28.14 4.59 -18.89
CA TYR A 171 28.30 3.97 -17.56
C TYR A 171 28.66 2.48 -17.65
N LYS A 172 28.13 1.72 -18.62
CA LYS A 172 28.51 0.32 -18.85
C LYS A 172 29.99 0.15 -19.22
N LYS A 173 30.59 1.13 -19.92
CA LYS A 173 32.04 1.13 -20.18
C LYS A 173 32.82 1.26 -18.86
N LEU A 174 32.38 2.16 -17.99
CA LEU A 174 33.01 2.39 -16.67
C LEU A 174 32.77 1.26 -15.68
N LEU A 175 31.63 0.57 -15.77
CA LEU A 175 31.35 -0.60 -14.93
C LEU A 175 32.40 -1.69 -15.10
N LYS A 176 32.91 -1.91 -16.32
CA LYS A 176 33.98 -2.86 -16.60
C LYS A 176 35.29 -2.52 -15.88
N LYS A 177 35.46 -1.25 -15.53
CA LYS A 177 36.62 -0.72 -14.79
C LYS A 177 36.35 -0.60 -13.28
N LYS A 178 35.20 -1.07 -12.81
CA LYS A 178 34.74 -0.97 -11.41
C LYS A 178 34.61 0.45 -10.88
N HIS A 179 34.21 1.40 -11.73
CA HIS A 179 34.01 2.79 -11.33
C HIS A 179 32.72 2.90 -10.50
N LEU A 180 32.84 3.13 -9.19
CA LEU A 180 31.74 3.00 -8.24
C LEU A 180 30.58 3.98 -8.48
N LYS A 181 30.89 5.27 -8.73
CA LYS A 181 29.86 6.28 -9.02
C LYS A 181 29.07 5.95 -10.30
N ALA A 182 29.77 5.46 -11.34
CA ALA A 182 29.12 5.05 -12.58
C ALA A 182 28.26 3.79 -12.38
N ALA A 183 28.70 2.85 -11.53
CA ALA A 183 27.93 1.69 -11.15
C ALA A 183 26.62 2.07 -10.46
N MET A 184 26.68 3.01 -9.51
CA MET A 184 25.49 3.52 -8.84
C MET A 184 24.50 4.19 -9.81
N ASN A 185 24.99 5.11 -10.65
CA ASN A 185 24.14 5.81 -11.61
C ASN A 185 23.54 4.86 -12.65
N LEU A 186 24.32 3.88 -13.15
CA LEU A 186 23.80 2.84 -14.04
C LEU A 186 22.71 2.01 -13.37
N GLY A 187 22.92 1.67 -12.10
CA GLY A 187 21.93 0.94 -11.31
C GLY A 187 20.61 1.70 -11.22
N VAL A 188 20.67 2.99 -10.88
CA VAL A 188 19.47 3.86 -10.79
C VAL A 188 18.77 3.99 -12.15
N LEU A 189 19.49 4.26 -13.24
CA LEU A 189 18.89 4.36 -14.57
C LEU A 189 18.27 3.05 -15.04
N SER A 190 18.93 1.92 -14.72
CA SER A 190 18.40 0.60 -15.05
C SER A 190 17.15 0.27 -14.24
N GLU A 191 17.09 0.68 -12.97
CA GLU A 191 15.92 0.52 -12.11
C GLU A 191 14.74 1.36 -12.62
N LEU A 192 14.97 2.63 -12.99
CA LEU A 192 13.96 3.51 -13.60
C LEU A 192 13.42 2.97 -14.93
N SER A 193 14.27 2.26 -15.69
CA SER A 193 13.89 1.58 -16.94
C SER A 193 13.31 0.18 -16.71
N GLU A 194 13.02 -0.21 -15.46
CA GLU A 194 12.54 -1.53 -15.06
C GLU A 194 13.48 -2.71 -15.46
N ASN A 195 14.71 -2.41 -15.83
CA ASN A 195 15.72 -3.42 -16.16
C ASN A 195 16.47 -3.86 -14.88
N PHE A 196 15.80 -4.63 -14.05
CA PHE A 196 16.35 -5.12 -12.77
C PHE A 196 17.55 -6.06 -12.92
N VAL A 197 17.80 -6.61 -14.10
CA VAL A 197 18.98 -7.47 -14.34
C VAL A 197 20.24 -6.62 -14.46
N ASP A 198 20.19 -5.54 -15.22
CA ASP A 198 21.32 -4.62 -15.34
C ASP A 198 21.52 -3.81 -14.07
N ALA A 199 20.44 -3.43 -13.38
CA ALA A 199 20.50 -2.76 -12.08
C ALA A 199 21.23 -3.63 -11.03
N GLU A 200 20.87 -4.91 -10.89
CA GLU A 200 21.53 -5.84 -9.99
C GLU A 200 23.03 -5.96 -10.27
N LYS A 201 23.42 -6.11 -11.55
CA LYS A 201 24.83 -6.16 -11.95
C LYS A 201 25.60 -4.89 -11.65
N ALA A 202 24.95 -3.76 -11.80
CA ALA A 202 25.57 -2.46 -11.55
C ALA A 202 25.75 -2.23 -10.05
N TYR A 203 24.69 -2.42 -9.26
CA TYR A 203 24.76 -2.25 -7.81
C TYR A 203 25.69 -3.27 -7.13
N SER A 204 25.81 -4.51 -7.65
CA SER A 204 26.72 -5.49 -7.04
C SER A 204 28.16 -5.00 -7.02
N VAL A 205 28.61 -4.29 -8.05
CA VAL A 205 29.98 -3.76 -8.10
C VAL A 205 30.24 -2.74 -6.98
N ALA A 206 29.28 -1.86 -6.69
CA ALA A 206 29.43 -0.88 -5.61
C ALA A 206 29.16 -1.52 -4.22
N ALA A 207 28.25 -2.47 -4.14
CA ALA A 207 27.94 -3.18 -2.90
C ALA A 207 29.11 -4.05 -2.41
N ASP A 208 29.81 -4.71 -3.34
CA ASP A 208 31.00 -5.53 -3.04
C ASP A 208 32.17 -4.69 -2.51
N GLU A 209 32.26 -3.42 -2.93
CA GLU A 209 33.24 -2.45 -2.41
C GLU A 209 32.76 -1.76 -1.11
N GLY A 210 31.58 -2.16 -0.62
CA GLY A 210 31.06 -1.74 0.68
C GLY A 210 30.17 -0.51 0.68
N ASP A 211 29.71 0.01 -0.47
CA ASP A 211 28.82 1.18 -0.49
C ASP A 211 27.46 0.85 0.14
N PRO A 212 27.03 1.55 1.21
CA PRO A 212 25.80 1.22 1.94
C PRO A 212 24.53 1.49 1.11
N ASN A 213 24.56 2.46 0.18
CA ASN A 213 23.43 2.73 -0.69
C ASN A 213 23.27 1.62 -1.73
N ALA A 214 24.40 1.14 -2.30
CA ALA A 214 24.38 0.01 -3.22
C ALA A 214 23.89 -1.28 -2.51
N GLN A 215 24.36 -1.54 -1.30
CA GLN A 215 23.88 -2.67 -0.49
C GLN A 215 22.38 -2.57 -0.23
N TYR A 216 21.88 -1.39 0.15
CA TYR A 216 20.45 -1.15 0.33
C TYR A 216 19.67 -1.42 -0.98
N ARG A 217 20.15 -0.91 -2.13
CA ARG A 217 19.51 -1.10 -3.44
C ARG A 217 19.53 -2.58 -3.87
N MET A 218 20.63 -3.30 -3.62
CA MET A 218 20.70 -4.74 -3.83
C MET A 218 19.65 -5.48 -3.02
N GLY A 219 19.55 -5.19 -1.72
CA GLY A 219 18.51 -5.75 -0.85
C GLY A 219 17.11 -5.47 -1.40
N PHE A 220 16.85 -4.26 -1.89
CA PHE A 220 15.55 -3.87 -2.45
C PHE A 220 15.21 -4.65 -3.73
N ILE A 221 16.16 -4.84 -4.65
CA ILE A 221 15.94 -5.61 -5.88
C ILE A 221 15.69 -7.09 -5.56
N LEU A 222 16.47 -7.65 -4.65
CA LEU A 222 16.34 -9.05 -4.25
C LEU A 222 15.03 -9.33 -3.52
N ASP A 223 14.57 -8.38 -2.69
CA ASP A 223 13.26 -8.44 -2.03
C ASP A 223 12.12 -8.46 -3.07
N ARG A 224 12.18 -7.63 -4.10
CA ARG A 224 11.20 -7.64 -5.21
C ARG A 224 11.24 -8.91 -6.06
N LYS A 225 12.33 -9.66 -6.02
CA LYS A 225 12.48 -10.97 -6.69
C LYS A 225 12.14 -12.14 -5.77
N ASP A 226 11.52 -11.88 -4.60
CA ASP A 226 11.19 -12.88 -3.57
C ASP A 226 12.39 -13.68 -3.05
N LYS A 227 13.60 -13.14 -3.18
CA LYS A 227 14.83 -13.72 -2.64
C LYS A 227 15.10 -13.19 -1.23
N SER A 228 14.23 -13.53 -0.29
CA SER A 228 14.22 -12.93 1.05
C SER A 228 15.54 -13.12 1.82
N SER A 229 16.20 -14.28 1.73
CA SER A 229 17.47 -14.54 2.44
C SER A 229 18.61 -13.64 1.95
N ASP A 230 18.72 -13.49 0.63
CA ASP A 230 19.75 -12.66 0.02
C ASP A 230 19.46 -11.17 0.30
N ALA A 231 18.19 -10.77 0.27
CA ALA A 231 17.76 -9.42 0.60
C ALA A 231 18.11 -9.06 2.05
N ILE A 232 17.84 -9.95 3.01
CA ILE A 232 18.20 -9.78 4.42
C ILE A 232 19.71 -9.53 4.53
N HIS A 233 20.54 -10.38 3.91
CA HIS A 233 21.98 -10.24 3.96
C HIS A 233 22.47 -8.84 3.52
N TYR A 234 22.00 -8.36 2.37
CA TYR A 234 22.41 -7.04 1.88
C TYR A 234 21.85 -5.89 2.73
N TYR A 235 20.62 -6.01 3.24
CA TYR A 235 20.10 -5.02 4.17
C TYR A 235 20.89 -4.99 5.48
N GLU A 236 21.32 -6.14 6.03
CA GLU A 236 22.15 -6.22 7.23
C GLU A 236 23.52 -5.56 7.02
N LEU A 237 24.15 -5.73 5.87
CA LEU A 237 25.39 -5.05 5.52
C LEU A 237 25.21 -3.53 5.50
N ALA A 238 24.12 -3.02 4.93
CA ALA A 238 23.80 -1.60 4.93
C ALA A 238 23.46 -1.10 6.35
N VAL A 239 22.74 -1.88 7.16
CA VAL A 239 22.41 -1.57 8.56
C VAL A 239 23.68 -1.47 9.42
N ALA A 240 24.66 -2.34 9.20
CA ALA A 240 25.95 -2.30 9.89
C ALA A 240 26.68 -0.96 9.67
N GLN A 241 26.41 -0.29 8.55
CA GLN A 241 26.90 1.04 8.20
C GLN A 241 25.89 2.15 8.54
N ASN A 242 24.90 1.84 9.37
CA ASN A 242 23.89 2.78 9.87
C ASN A 242 22.94 3.34 8.81
N HIS A 243 22.68 2.62 7.72
CA HIS A 243 21.77 3.06 6.67
C HIS A 243 20.30 3.01 7.13
N THR A 244 19.68 4.16 7.35
CA THR A 244 18.34 4.30 7.95
C THR A 244 17.24 3.56 7.19
N MET A 245 17.18 3.71 5.86
CA MET A 245 16.13 3.05 5.06
C MET A 245 16.31 1.52 4.99
N ALA A 246 17.55 1.02 5.11
CA ALA A 246 17.79 -0.42 5.19
C ALA A 246 17.21 -1.01 6.49
N LYS A 247 17.33 -0.31 7.63
CA LYS A 247 16.68 -0.71 8.90
C LYS A 247 15.17 -0.88 8.72
N TYR A 248 14.54 0.11 8.09
CA TYR A 248 13.09 0.07 7.86
C TYR A 248 12.67 -1.06 6.90
N ARG A 249 13.38 -1.25 5.79
CA ARG A 249 13.07 -2.31 4.82
C ARG A 249 13.32 -3.71 5.40
N LEU A 250 14.38 -3.86 6.17
CA LEU A 250 14.69 -5.12 6.86
C LEU A 250 13.60 -5.47 7.87
N ALA A 251 13.12 -4.47 8.63
CA ALA A 251 11.99 -4.65 9.53
C ALA A 251 10.71 -5.09 8.82
N ASN A 252 10.40 -4.46 7.66
CA ASN A 252 9.25 -4.86 6.84
C ASN A 252 9.39 -6.31 6.34
N LEU A 253 10.59 -6.73 5.95
CA LEU A 253 10.86 -8.07 5.46
C LEU A 253 10.71 -9.11 6.56
N TYR A 254 11.25 -8.86 7.76
CA TYR A 254 11.04 -9.72 8.93
C TYR A 254 9.57 -9.81 9.32
N ASN A 255 8.85 -8.68 9.33
CA ASN A 255 7.42 -8.65 9.64
C ASN A 255 6.60 -9.48 8.63
N ARG A 256 6.90 -9.37 7.34
CA ARG A 256 6.26 -10.18 6.29
C ARG A 256 6.55 -11.67 6.44
N ASN A 257 7.72 -12.02 6.96
CA ASN A 257 8.12 -13.39 7.26
C ASN A 257 7.61 -13.90 8.62
N ASN A 258 6.73 -13.13 9.30
CA ASN A 258 6.20 -13.43 10.65
C ASN A 258 7.28 -13.49 11.76
N ASP A 259 8.45 -12.91 11.54
CA ASP A 259 9.48 -12.74 12.56
C ASP A 259 9.29 -11.38 13.26
N THR A 260 8.32 -11.34 14.14
CA THR A 260 7.90 -10.11 14.83
C THR A 260 8.97 -9.58 15.78
N ASP A 261 9.80 -10.45 16.35
CA ASP A 261 10.85 -10.04 17.28
C ASP A 261 11.95 -9.24 16.57
N ASN A 262 12.48 -9.75 15.46
CA ASN A 262 13.45 -9.03 14.66
C ASN A 262 12.82 -7.78 14.01
N ALA A 263 11.58 -7.87 13.52
CA ALA A 263 10.86 -6.72 12.98
C ALA A 263 10.79 -5.57 13.99
N ARG A 264 10.46 -5.87 15.25
CA ARG A 264 10.40 -4.89 16.35
C ARG A 264 11.74 -4.19 16.58
N ILE A 265 12.84 -4.96 16.60
CA ILE A 265 14.19 -4.41 16.82
C ILE A 265 14.52 -3.39 15.71
N TYR A 266 14.37 -3.80 14.45
CA TYR A 266 14.75 -2.95 13.33
C TYR A 266 13.76 -1.79 13.08
N TYR A 267 12.45 -1.96 13.36
CA TYR A 267 11.52 -0.83 13.37
C TYR A 267 11.88 0.19 14.44
N LYS A 268 12.31 -0.27 15.64
CA LYS A 268 12.74 0.64 16.69
C LYS A 268 13.98 1.43 16.26
N MET A 269 14.98 0.76 15.70
CA MET A 269 16.18 1.43 15.18
C MET A 269 15.83 2.48 14.11
N ALA A 270 14.95 2.14 13.16
CA ALA A 270 14.50 3.07 12.13
C ALA A 270 13.64 4.22 12.69
N ALA A 271 12.82 3.94 13.71
CA ALA A 271 12.01 4.93 14.40
C ALA A 271 12.87 5.95 15.18
N ASP A 272 13.96 5.47 15.80
CA ASP A 272 14.94 6.30 16.49
C ASP A 272 15.70 7.19 15.51
N ASP A 273 15.95 6.73 14.29
CA ASP A 273 16.50 7.53 13.18
C ASP A 273 15.48 8.52 12.58
N GLY A 274 14.23 8.50 13.04
CA GLY A 274 13.22 9.47 12.61
C GLY A 274 12.24 8.99 11.53
N VAL A 275 12.29 7.73 11.08
CA VAL A 275 11.38 7.21 10.05
C VAL A 275 9.96 7.10 10.62
N LYS A 276 9.06 7.94 10.14
CA LYS A 276 7.67 8.02 10.62
C LYS A 276 6.86 6.74 10.34
N GLU A 277 7.10 6.10 9.22
CA GLU A 277 6.48 4.82 8.87
C GLU A 277 6.93 3.69 9.80
N ALA A 278 8.20 3.71 10.23
CA ALA A 278 8.72 2.75 11.21
C ALA A 278 8.06 2.94 12.58
N LYS A 279 7.83 4.19 13.01
CA LYS A 279 7.09 4.48 14.25
C LYS A 279 5.67 3.93 14.18
N ASN A 280 4.98 4.14 13.06
CA ASN A 280 3.64 3.59 12.84
C ASN A 280 3.62 2.07 12.93
N ASN A 281 4.56 1.40 12.25
CA ASN A 281 4.59 -0.07 12.19
C ASN A 281 5.00 -0.68 13.54
N LEU A 282 5.96 -0.05 14.24
CA LEU A 282 6.32 -0.42 15.61
C LEU A 282 5.12 -0.31 16.56
N ALA A 283 4.38 0.79 16.45
CA ALA A 283 3.17 1.00 17.24
C ALA A 283 2.10 -0.06 16.94
N GLY A 284 1.99 -0.51 15.69
CA GLY A 284 1.12 -1.62 15.31
C GLY A 284 1.47 -2.92 16.03
N ILE A 285 2.75 -3.29 16.05
CA ILE A 285 3.23 -4.47 16.79
C ILE A 285 2.94 -4.34 18.29
N LEU A 286 3.23 -3.18 18.86
CA LEU A 286 2.98 -2.92 20.29
C LEU A 286 1.48 -2.94 20.64
N PHE A 287 0.62 -2.52 19.71
CA PHE A 287 -0.84 -2.61 19.87
C PHE A 287 -1.31 -4.07 19.91
N GLU A 288 -0.82 -4.92 19.02
CA GLU A 288 -1.14 -6.36 19.02
C GLU A 288 -0.63 -7.06 20.29
N ASP A 289 0.51 -6.62 20.82
CA ASP A 289 1.05 -7.07 22.11
C ASP A 289 0.29 -6.51 23.33
N LYS A 290 -0.76 -5.72 23.11
CA LYS A 290 -1.53 -5.01 24.14
C LYS A 290 -0.72 -3.98 24.95
N ASN A 291 0.45 -3.57 24.47
CA ASN A 291 1.22 -2.48 25.05
C ASN A 291 0.70 -1.13 24.52
N TYR A 292 -0.53 -0.79 24.89
CA TYR A 292 -1.26 0.36 24.37
C TYR A 292 -0.60 1.71 24.69
N LYS A 293 0.12 1.80 25.81
CA LYS A 293 0.80 3.04 26.24
C LYS A 293 1.92 3.41 25.28
N GLU A 294 2.82 2.47 24.99
CA GLU A 294 3.91 2.71 24.05
C GLU A 294 3.40 2.83 22.61
N ALA A 295 2.43 2.00 22.21
CA ALA A 295 1.80 2.10 20.90
C ALA A 295 1.24 3.51 20.67
N GLY A 296 0.50 4.05 21.63
CA GLY A 296 -0.06 5.39 21.55
C GLY A 296 1.02 6.49 21.45
N LEU A 297 2.15 6.33 22.15
CA LEU A 297 3.27 7.26 22.06
C LEU A 297 3.87 7.30 20.65
N TYR A 298 4.16 6.12 20.08
CA TYR A 298 4.74 6.04 18.73
C TYR A 298 3.75 6.50 17.64
N TYR A 299 2.45 6.18 17.75
CA TYR A 299 1.44 6.73 16.84
C TYR A 299 1.39 8.26 16.90
N LYS A 300 1.39 8.86 18.10
CA LYS A 300 1.42 10.32 18.23
C LYS A 300 2.66 10.94 17.60
N GLN A 301 3.83 10.33 17.79
CA GLN A 301 5.07 10.80 17.16
C GLN A 301 5.01 10.71 15.63
N ALA A 302 4.47 9.62 15.10
CA ALA A 302 4.30 9.44 13.65
C ALA A 302 3.33 10.48 13.07
N ILE A 303 2.20 10.74 13.75
CA ILE A 303 1.22 11.77 13.36
C ILE A 303 1.87 13.16 13.34
N ALA A 304 2.66 13.50 14.37
CA ALA A 304 3.36 14.77 14.45
C ALA A 304 4.36 14.98 13.28
N GLN A 305 4.83 13.89 12.68
CA GLN A 305 5.71 13.90 11.50
C GLN A 305 4.93 13.79 10.16
N GLY A 306 3.60 13.93 10.18
CA GLY A 306 2.77 13.87 8.98
C GLY A 306 2.46 12.47 8.46
N CYS A 307 2.59 11.42 9.28
CA CYS A 307 2.11 10.08 8.93
C CYS A 307 0.63 9.94 9.26
N TYR A 308 -0.24 10.36 8.34
CA TYR A 308 -1.70 10.39 8.58
C TYR A 308 -2.32 8.99 8.75
N ASN A 309 -1.74 7.93 8.19
CA ASN A 309 -2.20 6.55 8.43
C ASN A 309 -2.14 6.18 9.93
N SER A 310 -1.21 6.79 10.68
CA SER A 310 -1.12 6.60 12.13
C SER A 310 -2.31 7.19 12.89
N ALA A 311 -3.03 8.16 12.31
CA ALA A 311 -4.23 8.71 12.94
C ALA A 311 -5.39 7.69 12.90
N GLU A 312 -5.53 6.91 11.82
CA GLU A 312 -6.49 5.81 11.76
C GLU A 312 -6.17 4.77 12.85
N ASN A 313 -4.91 4.33 12.92
CA ASN A 313 -4.47 3.32 13.90
C ASN A 313 -4.60 3.82 15.35
N MET A 314 -4.30 5.11 15.59
CA MET A 314 -4.51 5.73 16.92
C MET A 314 -5.98 5.81 17.27
N GLY A 315 -6.85 6.10 16.30
CA GLY A 315 -8.30 6.03 16.46
C GLY A 315 -8.78 4.62 16.83
N ASP A 316 -8.21 3.58 16.19
CA ASP A 316 -8.51 2.18 16.51
C ASP A 316 -8.04 1.80 17.93
N LEU A 317 -6.88 2.28 18.35
CA LEU A 317 -6.39 2.12 19.72
C LEU A 317 -7.35 2.76 20.72
N CYS A 318 -7.71 4.03 20.52
CA CYS A 318 -8.66 4.73 21.40
C CYS A 318 -10.04 4.06 21.42
N ARG A 319 -10.52 3.57 20.26
CA ARG A 319 -11.77 2.81 20.16
C ARG A 319 -11.71 1.49 20.94
N THR A 320 -10.58 0.79 20.91
CA THR A 320 -10.35 -0.44 21.69
C THR A 320 -10.39 -0.15 23.20
N LEU A 321 -9.85 0.99 23.61
CA LEU A 321 -9.91 1.48 25.00
C LEU A 321 -11.26 2.11 25.36
N LYS A 322 -12.23 2.14 24.43
CA LYS A 322 -13.56 2.78 24.57
C LYS A 322 -13.52 4.31 24.74
N GLU A 323 -12.40 4.94 24.44
CA GLU A 323 -12.20 6.40 24.45
C GLU A 323 -12.77 6.99 23.15
N TYR A 324 -14.11 6.93 22.99
CA TYR A 324 -14.78 7.24 21.72
C TYR A 324 -14.58 8.68 21.28
N ASP A 325 -14.61 9.66 22.20
CA ASP A 325 -14.43 11.07 21.86
C ASP A 325 -13.04 11.35 21.27
N ILE A 326 -12.03 10.69 21.82
CA ILE A 326 -10.65 10.80 21.34
C ILE A 326 -10.50 10.08 19.99
N ALA A 327 -11.10 8.89 19.85
CA ALA A 327 -11.10 8.14 18.60
C ALA A 327 -11.73 8.95 17.46
N ILE A 328 -12.86 9.62 17.72
CA ILE A 328 -13.54 10.50 16.76
C ILE A 328 -12.60 11.61 16.27
N ASN A 329 -11.84 12.23 17.18
CA ASN A 329 -10.93 13.31 16.81
C ASN A 329 -9.83 12.80 15.87
N TYR A 330 -9.25 11.63 16.14
CA TYR A 330 -8.21 11.06 15.28
C TYR A 330 -8.75 10.63 13.91
N TYR A 331 -9.91 9.99 13.83
CA TYR A 331 -10.51 9.64 12.54
C TYR A 331 -10.89 10.87 11.71
N LYS A 332 -11.32 11.97 12.36
CA LYS A 332 -11.62 13.25 11.69
C LYS A 332 -10.37 13.94 11.11
N MET A 333 -9.17 13.54 11.49
CA MET A 333 -7.94 14.05 10.85
C MET A 333 -7.79 13.57 9.40
N ILE A 334 -8.50 12.49 9.02
CA ILE A 334 -8.46 11.90 7.68
C ILE A 334 -9.90 11.78 7.15
N PRO A 335 -10.57 12.91 6.90
CA PRO A 335 -12.01 12.95 6.63
C PRO A 335 -12.40 12.27 5.32
N ASP A 336 -11.49 12.16 4.35
CA ASP A 336 -11.74 11.57 3.04
C ASP A 336 -11.42 10.04 3.00
N ASN A 337 -10.92 9.49 4.10
CA ASN A 337 -10.67 8.05 4.20
C ASN A 337 -11.98 7.32 4.49
N ILE A 338 -12.41 6.46 3.56
CA ILE A 338 -13.67 5.71 3.65
C ILE A 338 -13.73 4.85 4.92
N ASN A 339 -12.63 4.16 5.27
CA ASN A 339 -12.58 3.34 6.47
C ASN A 339 -12.80 4.18 7.75
N CYS A 340 -12.19 5.38 7.82
CA CYS A 340 -12.41 6.29 8.94
C CYS A 340 -13.85 6.80 9.00
N GLN A 341 -14.47 7.07 7.86
CA GLN A 341 -15.88 7.48 7.79
C GLN A 341 -16.80 6.37 8.32
N ILE A 342 -16.57 5.13 7.93
CA ILE A 342 -17.32 3.96 8.42
C ILE A 342 -17.10 3.77 9.92
N LYS A 343 -15.84 3.86 10.39
CA LYS A 343 -15.52 3.74 11.81
C LYS A 343 -16.17 4.83 12.65
N LEU A 344 -16.22 6.07 12.13
CA LEU A 344 -16.94 7.19 12.76
C LEU A 344 -18.43 6.90 12.85
N ALA A 345 -19.07 6.47 11.76
CA ALA A 345 -20.48 6.10 11.75
C ALA A 345 -20.78 4.99 12.79
N ASN A 346 -19.95 3.96 12.86
CA ASN A 346 -20.09 2.87 13.83
C ASN A 346 -19.90 3.35 15.29
N ILE A 347 -19.04 4.34 15.56
CA ILE A 347 -18.92 4.93 16.90
C ILE A 347 -20.18 5.72 17.24
N TYR A 348 -20.69 6.56 16.33
CA TYR A 348 -21.92 7.31 16.55
C TYR A 348 -23.15 6.39 16.71
N GLU A 349 -23.17 5.23 16.05
CA GLU A 349 -24.16 4.19 16.30
C GLU A 349 -24.12 3.69 17.76
N LYS A 350 -22.93 3.42 18.31
CA LYS A 350 -22.76 3.02 19.71
C LYS A 350 -23.13 4.11 20.70
N LEU A 351 -22.94 5.38 20.31
CA LEU A 351 -23.31 6.54 21.10
C LEU A 351 -24.79 6.91 20.96
N ASN A 352 -25.57 6.19 20.14
CA ASN A 352 -26.95 6.48 19.78
C ASN A 352 -27.14 7.90 19.16
N ASP A 353 -26.13 8.43 18.52
CA ASP A 353 -26.18 9.72 17.80
C ASP A 353 -26.56 9.47 16.33
N LEU A 354 -27.86 9.44 16.07
CA LEU A 354 -28.44 9.11 14.77
C LEU A 354 -28.02 10.08 13.67
N ASP A 355 -27.96 11.38 13.97
CA ASP A 355 -27.69 12.41 12.97
C ASP A 355 -26.25 12.30 12.46
N ASN A 356 -25.28 12.25 13.36
CA ASN A 356 -23.88 12.07 13.00
C ASN A 356 -23.61 10.70 12.33
N MET A 357 -24.28 9.64 12.78
CA MET A 357 -24.19 8.32 12.16
C MET A 357 -24.62 8.36 10.69
N ILE A 358 -25.78 8.97 10.40
CA ILE A 358 -26.29 9.13 9.03
C ILE A 358 -25.33 9.96 8.18
N ASP A 359 -24.81 11.08 8.71
CA ASP A 359 -23.90 11.97 7.98
C ASP A 359 -22.61 11.25 7.57
N TRP A 360 -22.04 10.45 8.46
CA TRP A 360 -20.79 9.75 8.15
C TRP A 360 -21.00 8.54 7.22
N TYR A 361 -22.08 7.76 7.39
CA TYR A 361 -22.40 6.72 6.40
C TYR A 361 -22.71 7.33 5.04
N LYS A 362 -23.35 8.53 4.99
CA LYS A 362 -23.60 9.21 3.73
C LYS A 362 -22.30 9.63 3.04
N LYS A 363 -21.32 10.15 3.77
CA LYS A 363 -20.00 10.47 3.20
C LYS A 363 -19.33 9.23 2.63
N ALA A 364 -19.33 8.12 3.35
CA ALA A 364 -18.76 6.85 2.86
C ALA A 364 -19.51 6.34 1.62
N ALA A 365 -20.83 6.45 1.58
CA ALA A 365 -21.64 6.10 0.43
C ALA A 365 -21.36 7.01 -0.78
N ASP A 366 -21.19 8.31 -0.57
CA ASP A 366 -20.85 9.29 -1.62
C ASP A 366 -19.44 9.03 -2.20
N HIS A 367 -18.53 8.42 -1.43
CA HIS A 367 -17.23 7.92 -1.88
C HIS A 367 -17.28 6.52 -2.49
N GLY A 368 -18.47 5.93 -2.66
CA GLY A 368 -18.67 4.67 -3.37
C GLY A 368 -18.67 3.42 -2.49
N ASP A 369 -18.73 3.53 -1.16
CA ASP A 369 -18.86 2.37 -0.29
C ASP A 369 -20.28 1.79 -0.34
N ILE A 370 -20.38 0.60 -0.94
CA ILE A 370 -21.65 -0.09 -1.20
C ILE A 370 -22.32 -0.53 0.11
N GLU A 371 -21.52 -1.00 1.07
CA GLU A 371 -22.02 -1.46 2.37
C GLU A 371 -22.62 -0.30 3.18
N SER A 372 -21.99 0.88 3.13
CA SER A 372 -22.55 2.11 3.72
C SER A 372 -23.88 2.53 3.08
N CYS A 373 -24.03 2.36 1.76
CA CYS A 373 -25.31 2.57 1.08
C CYS A 373 -26.39 1.64 1.65
N PHE A 374 -26.07 0.35 1.80
CA PHE A 374 -26.99 -0.64 2.36
C PHE A 374 -27.37 -0.33 3.81
N LYS A 375 -26.38 -0.02 4.66
CA LYS A 375 -26.62 0.36 6.06
C LYS A 375 -27.47 1.63 6.17
N LEU A 376 -27.16 2.63 5.36
CA LEU A 376 -27.93 3.87 5.33
C LEU A 376 -29.39 3.65 4.90
N ALA A 377 -29.61 2.77 3.92
CA ALA A 377 -30.96 2.36 3.53
C ALA A 377 -31.72 1.70 4.70
N SER A 378 -31.05 0.77 5.40
CA SER A 378 -31.64 0.11 6.58
C SER A 378 -31.99 1.09 7.70
N ILE A 379 -31.14 2.10 7.95
CA ILE A 379 -31.40 3.14 8.93
C ILE A 379 -32.62 3.97 8.52
N TYR A 380 -32.70 4.41 7.25
CA TYR A 380 -33.86 5.16 6.75
C TYR A 380 -35.14 4.35 6.78
N GLU A 381 -35.09 3.05 6.54
CA GLU A 381 -36.22 2.16 6.68
C GLU A 381 -36.71 2.08 8.14
N LYS A 382 -35.80 1.86 9.11
CA LYS A 382 -36.13 1.83 10.54
C LYS A 382 -36.70 3.16 11.05
N THR A 383 -36.28 4.28 10.47
CA THR A 383 -36.76 5.63 10.82
C THR A 383 -38.02 6.04 10.04
N GLY A 384 -38.59 5.13 9.25
CA GLY A 384 -39.83 5.38 8.49
C GLY A 384 -39.66 6.23 7.23
N ASN A 385 -38.43 6.52 6.80
CA ASN A 385 -38.19 7.27 5.57
C ASN A 385 -38.01 6.32 4.36
N GLU A 386 -39.08 5.64 3.99
CA GLU A 386 -39.08 4.63 2.93
C GLU A 386 -38.52 5.13 1.60
N LYS A 387 -38.81 6.40 1.22
CA LYS A 387 -38.32 6.95 -0.06
C LYS A 387 -36.80 7.01 -0.12
N LYS A 388 -36.16 7.43 0.98
CA LYS A 388 -34.69 7.43 1.06
C LYS A 388 -34.15 6.01 1.17
N ALA A 389 -34.81 5.13 1.93
CA ALA A 389 -34.43 3.72 2.03
C ALA A 389 -34.39 3.07 0.66
N ILE A 390 -35.45 3.18 -0.12
CA ILE A 390 -35.51 2.63 -1.49
C ILE A 390 -34.36 3.17 -2.34
N ARG A 391 -34.13 4.49 -2.33
CA ARG A 391 -33.07 5.11 -3.13
C ARG A 391 -31.68 4.53 -2.80
N TYR A 392 -31.35 4.38 -1.53
CA TYR A 392 -30.05 3.85 -1.13
C TYR A 392 -29.94 2.34 -1.36
N TYR A 393 -31.04 1.56 -1.20
CA TYR A 393 -31.07 0.16 -1.62
C TYR A 393 -30.88 0.02 -3.13
N GLN A 394 -31.44 0.90 -3.95
CA GLN A 394 -31.21 0.93 -5.39
C GLN A 394 -29.75 1.17 -5.73
N ILE A 395 -29.12 2.22 -5.13
CA ILE A 395 -27.70 2.50 -5.34
C ILE A 395 -26.84 1.28 -4.98
N ALA A 396 -27.08 0.68 -3.83
CA ALA A 396 -26.35 -0.53 -3.44
C ALA A 396 -26.57 -1.69 -4.42
N SER A 397 -27.81 -1.88 -4.88
CA SER A 397 -28.19 -2.91 -5.85
C SER A 397 -27.51 -2.70 -7.21
N ASP A 398 -27.48 -1.47 -7.72
CA ASP A 398 -26.87 -1.13 -9.01
C ASP A 398 -25.36 -1.38 -9.02
N HIS A 399 -24.72 -1.32 -7.83
CA HIS A 399 -23.32 -1.69 -7.64
C HIS A 399 -23.12 -3.16 -7.23
N GLY A 400 -24.13 -4.00 -7.38
CA GLY A 400 -24.01 -5.45 -7.24
C GLY A 400 -24.31 -6.03 -5.86
N HIS A 401 -24.85 -5.25 -4.92
CA HIS A 401 -25.24 -5.76 -3.62
C HIS A 401 -26.54 -6.57 -3.71
N GLN A 402 -26.44 -7.88 -3.78
CA GLN A 402 -27.56 -8.79 -4.06
C GLN A 402 -28.70 -8.69 -3.03
N ILE A 403 -28.35 -8.54 -1.74
CA ILE A 403 -29.35 -8.42 -0.68
C ILE A 403 -30.13 -7.10 -0.79
N ALA A 404 -29.51 -6.03 -1.26
CA ALA A 404 -30.18 -4.75 -1.45
C ALA A 404 -31.32 -4.82 -2.47
N LYS A 405 -31.17 -5.64 -3.53
CA LYS A 405 -32.26 -5.91 -4.51
C LYS A 405 -33.49 -6.47 -3.82
N LEU A 406 -33.28 -7.42 -2.91
CA LEU A 406 -34.37 -8.05 -2.18
C LEU A 406 -35.12 -7.04 -1.31
N TYR A 407 -34.38 -6.18 -0.59
CA TYR A 407 -35.00 -5.17 0.27
C TYR A 407 -35.71 -4.07 -0.51
N ALA A 408 -35.10 -3.61 -1.63
CA ALA A 408 -35.78 -2.68 -2.53
C ALA A 408 -37.09 -3.26 -3.08
N GLY A 409 -37.04 -4.51 -3.58
CA GLY A 409 -38.21 -5.22 -4.07
C GLY A 409 -39.30 -5.40 -3.02
N ARG A 410 -38.92 -5.70 -1.77
CA ARG A 410 -39.84 -5.77 -0.62
C ARG A 410 -40.52 -4.43 -0.35
N LEU A 411 -39.78 -3.34 -0.29
CA LEU A 411 -40.34 -2.01 -0.04
C LEU A 411 -41.27 -1.58 -1.17
N TYR A 412 -40.92 -1.81 -2.43
CA TYR A 412 -41.81 -1.56 -3.55
C TYR A 412 -43.09 -2.39 -3.49
N PHE A 413 -43.01 -3.67 -3.09
CA PHE A 413 -44.17 -4.52 -2.88
C PHE A 413 -45.09 -3.94 -1.79
N MET A 414 -44.54 -3.50 -0.67
CA MET A 414 -45.30 -2.90 0.43
C MET A 414 -45.96 -1.57 0.01
N GLN A 415 -45.34 -0.81 -0.90
CA GLN A 415 -45.91 0.40 -1.49
C GLN A 415 -46.87 0.15 -2.66
N THR A 416 -47.21 -1.12 -2.92
CA THR A 416 -48.08 -1.51 -4.03
C THR A 416 -47.55 -1.20 -5.44
N ASN A 417 -46.25 -0.91 -5.56
CA ASN A 417 -45.57 -0.69 -6.84
C ASN A 417 -45.10 -2.03 -7.41
N TYR A 418 -46.01 -2.81 -7.94
CA TYR A 418 -45.77 -4.22 -8.26
C TYR A 418 -44.84 -4.44 -9.45
N GLU A 419 -44.82 -3.56 -10.46
CA GLU A 419 -43.91 -3.68 -11.60
C GLU A 419 -42.45 -3.48 -11.18
N GLU A 420 -42.18 -2.44 -10.36
CA GLU A 420 -40.87 -2.19 -9.79
C GLU A 420 -40.46 -3.32 -8.83
N ALA A 421 -41.35 -3.76 -7.97
CA ALA A 421 -41.10 -4.87 -7.05
C ALA A 421 -40.70 -6.14 -7.83
N LYS A 422 -41.40 -6.46 -8.92
CA LYS A 422 -41.07 -7.58 -9.79
C LYS A 422 -39.66 -7.47 -10.37
N ALA A 423 -39.31 -6.29 -10.92
CA ALA A 423 -38.01 -6.07 -11.54
C ALA A 423 -36.84 -6.33 -10.54
N TYR A 424 -37.02 -5.92 -9.28
CA TYR A 424 -36.03 -6.13 -8.23
C TYR A 424 -36.02 -7.55 -7.64
N LEU A 425 -37.17 -8.27 -7.66
CA LEU A 425 -37.29 -9.61 -7.08
C LEU A 425 -36.96 -10.76 -8.06
N GLU A 426 -36.99 -10.52 -9.36
CA GLU A 426 -36.74 -11.57 -10.37
C GLU A 426 -35.34 -12.20 -10.26
N GLU A 427 -34.30 -11.41 -10.03
CA GLU A 427 -32.94 -11.92 -9.91
C GLU A 427 -32.71 -12.69 -8.60
N PRO A 428 -33.10 -12.17 -7.42
CA PRO A 428 -33.08 -12.96 -6.20
C PRO A 428 -33.87 -14.27 -6.31
N ALA A 429 -35.01 -14.26 -6.99
CA ALA A 429 -35.79 -15.47 -7.21
C ALA A 429 -35.08 -16.51 -8.10
N LYS A 430 -34.35 -16.07 -9.13
CA LYS A 430 -33.48 -16.96 -9.96
C LYS A 430 -32.35 -17.58 -9.12
N LEU A 431 -31.90 -16.89 -8.08
CA LEU A 431 -30.93 -17.38 -7.10
C LEU A 431 -31.57 -18.22 -5.97
N ASN A 432 -32.83 -18.63 -6.15
CA ASN A 432 -33.59 -19.44 -5.19
C ASN A 432 -33.83 -18.75 -3.83
N ASN A 433 -33.92 -17.42 -3.80
CA ASN A 433 -34.32 -16.74 -2.59
C ASN A 433 -35.79 -17.00 -2.29
N ILE A 434 -36.08 -17.66 -1.19
CA ILE A 434 -37.43 -18.12 -0.80
C ILE A 434 -38.42 -16.96 -0.69
N TYR A 435 -37.99 -15.85 -0.09
CA TYR A 435 -38.82 -14.66 0.07
C TYR A 435 -39.22 -14.08 -1.31
N ALA A 436 -38.25 -13.93 -2.21
CA ALA A 436 -38.49 -13.42 -3.56
C ALA A 436 -39.43 -14.34 -4.35
N LEU A 437 -39.21 -15.64 -4.27
CA LEU A 437 -40.06 -16.64 -4.92
C LEU A 437 -41.52 -16.56 -4.44
N ASN A 438 -41.73 -16.57 -3.12
CA ASN A 438 -43.07 -16.51 -2.55
C ASN A 438 -43.75 -15.16 -2.84
N THR A 439 -43.02 -14.04 -2.76
CA THR A 439 -43.58 -12.71 -3.06
C THR A 439 -43.95 -12.56 -4.52
N LEU A 440 -43.10 -13.02 -5.46
CA LEU A 440 -43.44 -13.01 -6.87
C LEU A 440 -44.65 -13.91 -7.15
N ALA A 441 -44.76 -15.06 -6.53
CA ALA A 441 -45.91 -15.93 -6.66
C ALA A 441 -47.21 -15.22 -6.19
N ILE A 442 -47.18 -14.55 -5.07
CA ILE A 442 -48.29 -13.72 -4.55
C ILE A 442 -48.65 -12.64 -5.54
N MET A 443 -47.68 -11.97 -6.14
CA MET A 443 -47.89 -10.89 -7.12
C MET A 443 -48.54 -11.44 -8.41
N TYR A 444 -48.07 -12.56 -8.92
CA TYR A 444 -48.66 -13.21 -10.09
C TYR A 444 -50.07 -13.74 -9.83
N ASP A 445 -50.36 -14.23 -8.65
CA ASP A 445 -51.67 -14.70 -8.24
C ASP A 445 -52.68 -13.55 -8.13
N ASN A 446 -52.37 -12.55 -7.34
CA ASN A 446 -53.35 -11.53 -6.90
C ASN A 446 -53.38 -10.29 -7.82
N PHE A 447 -52.23 -9.87 -8.35
CA PHE A 447 -52.15 -8.59 -9.07
C PHE A 447 -51.99 -8.76 -10.58
N PHE A 448 -51.08 -9.60 -11.05
CA PHE A 448 -50.87 -9.81 -12.48
C PHE A 448 -51.87 -10.80 -13.10
N LYS A 449 -52.66 -11.51 -12.26
CA LYS A 449 -53.68 -12.47 -12.69
C LYS A 449 -53.14 -13.55 -13.62
N ASP A 450 -51.92 -14.03 -13.37
CA ASP A 450 -51.29 -15.16 -14.10
C ASP A 450 -51.10 -16.35 -13.14
N PRO A 451 -52.12 -17.15 -12.93
CA PRO A 451 -52.08 -18.27 -12.00
C PRO A 451 -51.06 -19.35 -12.39
N LYS A 452 -50.70 -19.43 -13.68
CA LYS A 452 -49.70 -20.42 -14.14
C LYS A 452 -48.31 -20.08 -13.58
N LYS A 453 -47.92 -18.82 -13.72
CA LYS A 453 -46.64 -18.36 -13.13
C LYS A 453 -46.67 -18.35 -11.62
N ALA A 454 -47.80 -18.01 -11.03
CA ALA A 454 -47.96 -18.08 -9.58
C ALA A 454 -47.66 -19.50 -9.05
N ILE A 455 -48.26 -20.53 -9.66
CA ILE A 455 -48.03 -21.94 -9.33
C ILE A 455 -46.55 -22.28 -9.48
N GLU A 456 -45.92 -21.92 -10.60
CA GLU A 456 -44.50 -22.19 -10.86
C GLU A 456 -43.60 -21.63 -9.75
N TYR A 457 -43.80 -20.36 -9.34
CA TYR A 457 -43.02 -19.73 -8.30
C TYR A 457 -43.32 -20.30 -6.91
N TYR A 458 -44.59 -20.61 -6.59
CA TYR A 458 -44.94 -21.30 -5.34
C TYR A 458 -44.29 -22.67 -5.24
N GLU A 459 -44.35 -23.48 -6.33
CA GLU A 459 -43.72 -24.80 -6.33
C GLU A 459 -42.20 -24.74 -6.11
N LYS A 460 -41.52 -23.76 -6.74
CA LYS A 460 -40.09 -23.51 -6.50
C LYS A 460 -39.81 -23.15 -5.04
N ALA A 461 -40.64 -22.31 -4.42
CA ALA A 461 -40.51 -21.97 -3.00
C ALA A 461 -40.79 -23.18 -2.10
N ILE A 462 -41.75 -24.03 -2.45
CA ILE A 462 -42.10 -25.28 -1.74
C ILE A 462 -40.95 -26.29 -1.79
N MET A 463 -40.24 -26.41 -2.91
CA MET A 463 -39.02 -27.23 -3.02
C MET A 463 -37.95 -26.82 -2.05
N LEU A 464 -37.97 -25.57 -1.62
CA LEU A 464 -37.09 -25.01 -0.59
C LEU A 464 -37.71 -25.00 0.81
N ASN A 465 -38.77 -25.79 1.02
CA ASN A 465 -39.51 -25.93 2.27
C ASN A 465 -40.21 -24.66 2.78
N CYS A 466 -40.63 -23.77 1.90
CA CYS A 466 -41.42 -22.60 2.26
C CYS A 466 -42.86 -22.99 2.63
N THR A 467 -43.16 -22.99 3.91
CA THR A 467 -44.49 -23.39 4.43
C THR A 467 -45.59 -22.39 4.11
N GLU A 468 -45.25 -21.08 4.00
CA GLU A 468 -46.14 -20.01 3.56
C GLU A 468 -46.56 -20.20 2.09
N ALA A 469 -45.63 -20.65 1.25
CA ALA A 469 -45.93 -20.95 -0.13
C ALA A 469 -46.90 -22.16 -0.28
N MET A 470 -46.76 -23.17 0.61
CA MET A 470 -47.70 -24.29 0.67
C MET A 470 -49.11 -23.80 1.00
N TYR A 471 -49.24 -22.91 1.98
CA TYR A 471 -50.51 -22.32 2.34
C TYR A 471 -51.11 -21.47 1.20
N ASN A 472 -50.32 -20.56 0.60
CA ASN A 472 -50.78 -19.69 -0.45
C ASN A 472 -51.17 -20.48 -1.72
N LEU A 473 -50.41 -21.52 -2.08
CA LEU A 473 -50.73 -22.38 -3.21
C LEU A 473 -52.01 -23.19 -2.94
N ALA A 474 -52.18 -23.66 -1.73
CA ALA A 474 -53.43 -24.35 -1.37
C ALA A 474 -54.64 -23.44 -1.49
N GLN A 475 -54.55 -22.18 -1.12
CA GLN A 475 -55.63 -21.20 -1.35
C GLN A 475 -55.91 -20.95 -2.81
N LEU A 476 -54.84 -20.85 -3.65
CA LEU A 476 -55.01 -20.71 -5.10
C LEU A 476 -55.72 -21.93 -5.69
N MET A 477 -55.33 -23.15 -5.30
CA MET A 477 -55.99 -24.39 -5.70
C MET A 477 -57.43 -24.43 -5.26
N PHE A 478 -57.71 -23.93 -4.04
CA PHE A 478 -59.08 -23.86 -3.50
C PHE A 478 -59.98 -22.95 -4.35
N ARG A 479 -59.47 -21.76 -4.74
CA ARG A 479 -60.19 -20.81 -5.64
C ARG A 479 -60.37 -21.36 -7.05
N SER A 480 -59.48 -22.24 -7.47
CA SER A 480 -59.55 -22.93 -8.77
C SER A 480 -60.39 -24.21 -8.76
N PHE A 481 -61.07 -24.52 -7.63
CA PHE A 481 -61.86 -25.73 -7.42
C PHE A 481 -61.07 -27.05 -7.48
N GLU A 482 -59.71 -26.97 -7.36
CA GLU A 482 -58.82 -28.14 -7.32
C GLU A 482 -58.62 -28.64 -5.90
N TYR A 483 -59.67 -29.12 -5.28
CA TYR A 483 -59.70 -29.43 -3.83
C TYR A 483 -58.71 -30.51 -3.38
N ASP A 484 -58.47 -31.53 -4.21
CA ASP A 484 -57.52 -32.60 -3.87
C ASP A 484 -56.07 -32.06 -3.79
N LYS A 485 -55.70 -31.12 -4.70
CA LYS A 485 -54.39 -30.45 -4.65
C LYS A 485 -54.29 -29.51 -3.45
N ALA A 486 -55.37 -28.77 -3.15
CA ALA A 486 -55.41 -27.91 -1.97
C ALA A 486 -55.18 -28.70 -0.70
N GLU A 487 -55.91 -29.86 -0.54
CA GLU A 487 -55.74 -30.78 0.59
C GLU A 487 -54.27 -31.26 0.71
N LYS A 488 -53.63 -31.63 -0.41
CA LYS A 488 -52.25 -32.07 -0.45
C LYS A 488 -51.29 -31.00 0.11
N TYR A 489 -51.39 -29.76 -0.38
CA TYR A 489 -50.48 -28.69 0.06
C TYR A 489 -50.76 -28.26 1.50
N LEU A 490 -52.02 -28.28 1.98
CA LEU A 490 -52.34 -28.02 3.38
C LEU A 490 -51.76 -29.12 4.29
N LYS A 491 -51.83 -30.40 3.91
CA LYS A 491 -51.17 -31.48 4.66
C LYS A 491 -49.67 -31.29 4.74
N MET A 492 -49.04 -31.00 3.60
CA MET A 492 -47.58 -30.74 3.58
C MET A 492 -47.19 -29.58 4.51
N GLY A 493 -47.97 -28.49 4.48
CA GLY A 493 -47.70 -27.34 5.33
C GLY A 493 -47.92 -27.62 6.81
N ALA A 494 -48.98 -28.37 7.15
CA ALA A 494 -49.26 -28.80 8.53
C ALA A 494 -48.18 -29.75 9.06
N GLU A 495 -47.73 -30.71 8.27
CA GLU A 495 -46.63 -31.62 8.64
C GLU A 495 -45.31 -30.90 8.86
N ASN A 496 -45.11 -29.76 8.20
CA ASN A 496 -43.95 -28.87 8.41
C ASN A 496 -44.20 -27.75 9.45
N GLY A 497 -45.26 -27.90 10.27
CA GLY A 497 -45.52 -27.04 11.43
C GLY A 497 -46.19 -25.70 11.14
N ASN A 498 -46.71 -25.47 9.92
CA ASN A 498 -47.48 -24.27 9.63
C ASN A 498 -48.88 -24.33 10.22
N LYS A 499 -49.12 -23.62 11.33
CA LYS A 499 -50.38 -23.61 12.07
C LYS A 499 -51.55 -23.11 11.24
N ARG A 500 -51.34 -22.27 10.22
CA ARG A 500 -52.40 -21.85 9.30
C ARG A 500 -52.84 -23.01 8.43
N CYS A 501 -51.88 -23.77 7.89
CA CYS A 501 -52.21 -24.99 7.14
C CYS A 501 -52.96 -25.98 8.01
N GLU A 502 -52.59 -26.20 9.28
CA GLU A 502 -53.33 -27.05 10.23
C GLU A 502 -54.77 -26.56 10.41
N TYR A 503 -54.94 -25.27 10.65
CA TYR A 503 -56.27 -24.69 10.84
C TYR A 503 -57.15 -24.82 9.58
N PHE A 504 -56.62 -24.44 8.42
CA PHE A 504 -57.38 -24.54 7.18
C PHE A 504 -57.64 -26.00 6.75
N LEU A 505 -56.74 -26.91 7.06
CA LEU A 505 -56.98 -28.34 6.82
C LEU A 505 -58.12 -28.86 7.72
N ALA A 506 -58.16 -28.48 8.98
CA ALA A 506 -59.27 -28.81 9.88
C ALA A 506 -60.59 -28.23 9.39
N ALA A 507 -60.61 -26.97 8.97
CA ALA A 507 -61.79 -26.32 8.40
C ALA A 507 -62.27 -27.01 7.10
N PHE A 508 -61.30 -27.40 6.24
CA PHE A 508 -61.59 -28.15 5.01
C PHE A 508 -62.26 -29.50 5.29
N TYR A 509 -61.76 -30.28 6.25
CA TYR A 509 -62.36 -31.54 6.62
C TYR A 509 -63.72 -31.38 7.29
N TYR A 510 -63.86 -30.34 8.11
CA TYR A 510 -65.14 -30.03 8.73
C TYR A 510 -66.21 -29.75 7.62
N ARG A 511 -65.88 -28.92 6.63
CA ARG A 511 -66.79 -28.66 5.53
C ARG A 511 -67.09 -29.91 4.66
N LYS A 512 -66.04 -30.68 4.37
CA LYS A 512 -66.19 -31.96 3.62
C LYS A 512 -67.09 -32.93 4.37
N SER A 513 -67.02 -32.98 5.70
CA SER A 513 -67.92 -33.77 6.56
C SER A 513 -69.36 -33.28 6.46
N ILE A 514 -69.62 -31.96 6.52
CA ILE A 514 -70.95 -31.37 6.35
C ILE A 514 -71.54 -31.74 5.00
N ASP A 515 -70.77 -31.59 3.91
CA ASP A 515 -71.26 -31.87 2.55
C ASP A 515 -71.51 -33.36 2.37
N MET A 516 -70.74 -34.25 3.00
CA MET A 516 -70.97 -35.67 3.03
C MET A 516 -72.27 -36.02 3.80
N PHE A 517 -72.48 -35.39 4.99
CA PHE A 517 -73.70 -35.55 5.74
C PHE A 517 -74.93 -35.03 4.97
N LYS A 518 -74.79 -33.89 4.27
CA LYS A 518 -75.90 -33.39 3.40
C LYS A 518 -76.21 -34.35 2.27
N SER A 519 -75.21 -34.93 1.65
CA SER A 519 -75.42 -35.92 0.57
C SER A 519 -76.09 -37.20 1.11
N LEU A 520 -75.69 -37.68 2.30
CA LEU A 520 -76.30 -38.82 2.95
C LEU A 520 -77.75 -38.53 3.40
N ALA A 521 -78.02 -37.31 3.89
CA ALA A 521 -79.38 -36.88 4.24
C ALA A 521 -80.29 -36.84 3.03
N ASN A 522 -79.79 -36.41 1.84
CA ASN A 522 -80.53 -36.44 0.59
C ASN A 522 -80.82 -37.85 0.09
N LEU A 523 -80.11 -38.87 0.56
CA LEU A 523 -80.31 -40.29 0.25
C LEU A 523 -81.17 -40.99 1.31
N ASN A 524 -81.81 -40.26 2.24
CA ASN A 524 -82.68 -40.77 3.30
C ASN A 524 -82.02 -41.84 4.24
N TYR A 525 -80.73 -41.70 4.51
CA TYR A 525 -80.05 -42.54 5.49
C TYR A 525 -80.54 -42.20 6.89
N GLU A 526 -80.89 -43.21 7.72
CA GLU A 526 -81.37 -43.04 9.07
C GLU A 526 -80.39 -42.22 9.93
N ASN A 527 -80.93 -41.27 10.71
CA ASN A 527 -80.25 -40.40 11.69
C ASN A 527 -79.30 -39.34 11.05
N THR A 528 -79.17 -39.21 9.74
CA THR A 528 -78.29 -38.20 9.11
C THR A 528 -78.72 -36.75 9.31
N ASN A 529 -80.03 -36.49 9.46
CA ASN A 529 -80.57 -35.16 9.75
C ASN A 529 -80.30 -34.70 11.17
N GLU A 530 -80.30 -35.62 12.16
CA GLU A 530 -79.91 -35.33 13.57
C GLU A 530 -78.42 -35.04 13.64
N LEU A 531 -77.58 -35.87 13.07
CA LEU A 531 -76.15 -35.66 13.00
C LEU A 531 -75.77 -34.35 12.26
N LEU A 532 -76.50 -33.98 11.22
CA LEU A 532 -76.32 -32.72 10.51
C LEU A 532 -76.69 -31.52 11.37
N ASN A 533 -77.70 -31.62 12.21
CA ASN A 533 -78.09 -30.59 13.18
C ASN A 533 -77.05 -30.50 14.30
N ASP A 534 -76.55 -31.61 14.85
CA ASP A 534 -75.52 -31.61 15.89
C ASP A 534 -74.21 -30.98 15.37
N VAL A 535 -73.82 -31.27 14.12
CA VAL A 535 -72.62 -30.68 13.50
C VAL A 535 -72.84 -29.18 13.21
N ARG A 536 -74.06 -28.73 12.89
CA ARG A 536 -74.41 -27.33 12.72
C ARG A 536 -74.45 -26.52 14.03
N HIS A 537 -74.77 -27.17 15.14
CA HIS A 537 -74.78 -26.56 16.48
C HIS A 537 -73.39 -26.43 17.12
N MET A 538 -72.38 -27.02 16.55
CA MET A 538 -71.01 -26.63 16.87
C MET A 538 -70.71 -25.28 16.17
N ASP A 539 -71.11 -24.17 16.84
CA ASP A 539 -70.92 -22.80 16.43
C ASP A 539 -69.46 -22.37 16.28
N PHE A 540 -68.65 -23.19 15.55
CA PHE A 540 -67.22 -22.98 15.52
C PHE A 540 -66.66 -22.38 14.26
N ILE A 541 -67.46 -22.31 13.14
CA ILE A 541 -66.89 -21.73 11.89
C ILE A 541 -67.99 -21.00 11.16
N ASP A 542 -68.00 -19.66 11.26
CA ASP A 542 -68.81 -18.79 10.43
C ASP A 542 -68.38 -18.98 8.97
N ASP A 543 -69.34 -19.20 8.06
CA ASP A 543 -69.11 -19.35 6.61
C ASP A 543 -68.37 -18.15 6.01
N HIS A 544 -68.42 -17.00 6.70
CA HIS A 544 -67.67 -15.78 6.35
C HIS A 544 -66.13 -15.92 6.63
N LEU A 545 -65.72 -16.68 7.63
CA LEU A 545 -64.29 -16.85 8.00
C LEU A 545 -63.54 -17.72 6.98
N LEU A 546 -64.20 -18.64 6.33
CA LEU A 546 -63.62 -19.48 5.27
C LEU A 546 -63.40 -18.75 3.93
N MET A 547 -64.03 -17.61 3.76
CA MET A 547 -64.02 -16.88 2.48
C MET A 547 -63.35 -15.48 2.57
N THR A 548 -63.09 -14.95 3.73
CA THR A 548 -62.69 -13.51 3.85
C THR A 548 -61.29 -13.23 4.37
N ASP A 549 -60.61 -14.21 4.97
CA ASP A 549 -59.24 -13.96 5.45
C ASP A 549 -58.17 -14.35 4.40
N PHE A 550 -58.19 -13.63 3.27
CA PHE A 550 -57.13 -13.67 2.27
C PHE A 550 -55.95 -12.78 2.66
N SER A 551 -55.61 -12.66 3.95
CA SER A 551 -54.43 -11.93 4.35
C SER A 551 -53.20 -12.64 3.82
N ILE A 552 -52.61 -12.02 2.79
CA ILE A 552 -51.32 -12.39 2.21
C ILE A 552 -50.25 -11.96 3.22
N TYR A 553 -49.59 -12.94 3.83
CA TYR A 553 -48.48 -12.65 4.73
C TYR A 553 -47.16 -12.87 3.99
N PRO A 554 -46.38 -11.79 3.74
CA PRO A 554 -44.99 -11.96 3.39
C PRO A 554 -44.25 -12.60 4.58
N LEU A 555 -43.22 -13.39 4.29
CA LEU A 555 -42.30 -13.91 5.30
C LEU A 555 -41.78 -12.76 6.17
N GLU A 556 -41.91 -12.87 7.50
CA GLU A 556 -41.16 -12.00 8.39
C GLU A 556 -39.68 -12.35 8.22
N TYR A 557 -38.91 -11.41 7.72
CA TYR A 557 -37.47 -11.53 7.58
C TYR A 557 -36.85 -11.22 8.95
N GLU A 558 -36.36 -12.23 9.65
CA GLU A 558 -35.51 -12.00 10.81
C GLU A 558 -34.23 -11.33 10.31
N VAL A 559 -33.97 -10.12 10.80
CA VAL A 559 -32.65 -9.48 10.66
C VAL A 559 -31.65 -10.42 11.31
N ILE A 560 -30.70 -10.94 10.50
CA ILE A 560 -29.57 -11.71 11.02
C ILE A 560 -28.89 -10.80 12.04
N LYS A 561 -29.05 -11.13 13.32
CA LYS A 561 -28.22 -10.53 14.37
C LYS A 561 -26.83 -11.11 14.17
N GLU A 562 -25.89 -10.29 13.68
CA GLU A 562 -24.49 -10.61 13.81
C GLU A 562 -24.21 -10.85 15.31
N ASP A 563 -23.75 -12.05 15.65
CA ASP A 563 -23.29 -12.40 16.97
C ASP A 563 -22.14 -11.47 17.35
N VAL A 564 -22.44 -10.50 18.19
CA VAL A 564 -21.43 -9.66 18.82
C VAL A 564 -20.83 -10.51 19.95
N GLU A 565 -19.61 -11.01 19.76
CA GLU A 565 -18.87 -11.66 20.84
C GLU A 565 -18.83 -10.78 22.10
N PRO A 566 -18.99 -11.36 23.30
CA PRO A 566 -18.97 -10.59 24.53
C PRO A 566 -17.58 -9.99 24.76
N LEU A 567 -17.52 -8.66 24.77
CA LEU A 567 -16.32 -7.89 25.08
C LEU A 567 -15.87 -8.18 26.53
N TYR A 568 -14.66 -8.73 26.67
CA TYR A 568 -13.98 -8.82 27.95
C TYR A 568 -13.74 -7.41 28.51
N ILE A 569 -14.11 -7.18 29.75
CA ILE A 569 -13.79 -5.95 30.49
C ILE A 569 -12.31 -5.99 30.78
N ILE A 570 -11.54 -5.08 30.14
CA ILE A 570 -10.14 -4.85 30.48
C ILE A 570 -10.13 -3.71 31.50
N ASP A 571 -9.52 -3.95 32.66
CA ASP A 571 -9.23 -2.89 33.62
C ASP A 571 -8.29 -1.87 32.94
N ILE A 572 -8.78 -0.66 32.76
CA ILE A 572 -8.05 0.42 32.12
C ILE A 572 -7.18 1.08 33.17
N ASP A 573 -5.85 1.04 32.96
CA ASP A 573 -4.88 1.77 33.77
C ASP A 573 -5.15 3.29 33.64
N GLU A 574 -5.42 3.97 34.76
CA GLU A 574 -5.73 5.41 34.82
C GLU A 574 -4.65 6.27 34.13
N ASP A 575 -3.41 5.79 34.08
CA ASP A 575 -2.27 6.43 33.42
C ASP A 575 -2.43 6.52 31.87
N ILE A 576 -3.11 5.57 31.24
CA ILE A 576 -3.35 5.55 29.78
C ILE A 576 -4.37 6.63 29.41
N THR A 577 -5.43 6.76 30.19
CA THR A 577 -6.48 7.75 30.00
C THR A 577 -5.91 9.17 30.10
N SER A 578 -5.00 9.40 31.07
CA SER A 578 -4.31 10.68 31.25
C SER A 578 -3.40 11.02 30.04
N LEU A 579 -2.72 10.03 29.47
CA LEU A 579 -1.83 10.21 28.32
C LEU A 579 -2.61 10.50 27.02
N LEU A 580 -3.81 9.95 26.89
CA LEU A 580 -4.69 10.15 25.75
C LEU A 580 -5.37 11.54 25.80
N SER A 581 -5.69 12.03 27.01
CA SER A 581 -6.37 13.31 27.22
C SER A 581 -5.44 14.54 27.21
N GLN A 582 -4.13 14.41 27.45
CA GLN A 582 -3.15 15.50 27.47
C GLN A 582 -2.69 15.98 26.08
N GLY A 583 -3.34 15.57 25.01
CA GLY A 583 -3.06 16.07 23.69
C GLY A 583 -3.78 17.38 23.40
N ASP A 584 -3.17 18.51 23.72
CA ASP A 584 -3.59 19.81 23.13
C ASP A 584 -3.40 19.72 21.60
N VAL A 585 -4.45 19.24 20.92
CA VAL A 585 -4.56 19.29 19.46
C VAL A 585 -4.95 20.72 19.07
N ARG A 586 -4.07 21.68 19.34
CA ARG A 586 -4.08 22.92 18.59
C ARG A 586 -3.40 22.67 17.27
N MET A 587 -4.18 22.24 16.34
CA MET A 587 -3.82 22.15 14.94
C MET A 587 -3.45 23.52 14.42
N ALA A 588 -2.21 23.62 13.93
CA ALA A 588 -1.92 24.55 12.86
C ALA A 588 -2.59 24.01 11.58
N VAL A 589 -3.85 24.33 11.39
CA VAL A 589 -4.48 24.33 10.08
C VAL A 589 -4.10 25.68 9.49
N ASP A 590 -2.94 25.75 8.86
CA ASP A 590 -2.77 26.69 7.75
C ASP A 590 -1.58 26.31 6.86
N GLN A 591 -1.85 26.46 5.57
CA GLN A 591 -0.96 26.58 4.44
C GLN A 591 -0.35 25.30 3.88
N GLY A 592 -1.04 24.88 2.81
CA GLY A 592 -0.46 24.08 1.75
C GLY A 592 0.79 24.70 1.18
N HIS A 593 1.83 23.88 1.18
CA HIS A 593 2.85 23.89 0.13
C HIS A 593 3.24 22.45 -0.11
N VAL A 594 2.77 21.98 -1.24
CA VAL A 594 3.33 20.80 -1.89
C VAL A 594 4.68 21.26 -2.45
N GLU A 595 5.76 20.97 -1.74
CA GLU A 595 7.08 20.97 -2.34
C GLU A 595 7.40 19.55 -2.82
N ASN A 596 7.58 19.46 -4.12
CA ASN A 596 8.16 18.34 -4.81
C ASN A 596 9.48 17.98 -4.15
N ILE A 597 9.58 16.77 -3.63
CA ILE A 597 10.86 16.19 -3.24
C ILE A 597 11.44 15.58 -4.51
N ASP A 598 12.37 16.33 -5.10
CA ASP A 598 13.28 15.81 -6.10
C ASP A 598 14.14 14.68 -5.53
N VAL A 599 14.31 13.70 -6.35
CA VAL A 599 15.05 12.45 -6.45
C VAL A 599 16.23 12.22 -5.49
#